data_7872a05ece07f23b3127fd34485e6530
#
_entry.id   7872a05ece07f23b3127fd34485e6530
#
_cell.length_a   1.000
_cell.length_b   1.000
_cell.length_c   1.000
_cell.angle_alpha   90.00
_cell.angle_beta   90.00
_cell.angle_gamma   90.00
#
_symmetry.space_group_name_H-M   'P 1'
#
loop_
_entity.id
_entity.type
_entity.pdbx_description
1 polymer ?
#
loop_
_entity_poly.entity_id
_entity_poly.type
_entity_poly.pdbx_seq_one_letter_code
_entity_poly.pdbx_strand_id
1 'polypeptide(L)'
;MDLSHVGRAFRARRANPNGSPHVLSVIALALAVAVPLVAQAPQGGTEKGVLGPVNALGQEVRRPPAPTGPPPRLPDGTIDLGDGIWVGGGPVNDIAQGLKKGETLPLLPSARAIMAERAKRPTDDPHLWCMPMGVPRSTPYPFRFVQNYTHKKPTHMFILHEGNIHSYRQIFMDGRKHPPELDPTWFGHSIGWFEKDTLVIDTVGYNDKFWFDRQGTPHTERLHTVERWTRINMGTLVNEVTIDDPGAFSRPFTVTFNARLSPPGDEIMENICQENNQFGVAGGHENPFAR
;
A
#
# COMPACT_ATOMS: atom_id res chain seq x y z
N MET A 1 1.22 -16.30 -52.46
CA MET A 1 0.48 -17.43 -51.89
C MET A 1 -0.59 -16.82 -51.01
N ASP A 2 -1.58 -16.52 -51.57
CA ASP A 2 -2.91 -16.89 -52.01
C ASP A 2 -3.88 -16.92 -50.84
N LEU A 3 -4.67 -15.88 -50.75
CA LEU A 3 -5.82 -15.66 -49.86
C LEU A 3 -7.06 -15.83 -50.72
N SER A 4 -7.77 -16.95 -50.67
CA SER A 4 -9.08 -17.02 -51.25
C SER A 4 -10.00 -18.00 -50.50
N HIS A 5 -11.20 -17.47 -50.21
CA HIS A 5 -12.50 -18.11 -50.07
C HIS A 5 -12.85 -18.91 -48.78
N VAL A 6 -13.86 -18.45 -48.07
CA VAL A 6 -15.20 -19.06 -48.14
C VAL A 6 -16.27 -18.08 -47.64
N GLY A 7 -17.09 -17.60 -48.59
CA GLY A 7 -18.41 -17.04 -48.27
C GLY A 7 -19.44 -18.15 -48.26
N ARG A 8 -20.38 -18.12 -47.31
CA ARG A 8 -21.64 -18.89 -47.40
C ARG A 8 -22.83 -17.98 -47.22
N ALA A 9 -23.57 -17.96 -48.29
CA ALA A 9 -24.86 -17.27 -48.44
C ALA A 9 -25.93 -17.92 -47.59
N PHE A 10 -26.76 -17.09 -46.92
CA PHE A 10 -28.03 -17.50 -46.36
C PHE A 10 -29.13 -17.39 -47.42
N ARG A 11 -29.76 -18.51 -47.76
CA ARG A 11 -30.97 -18.58 -48.60
C ARG A 11 -32.18 -18.29 -47.75
N ALA A 12 -32.93 -17.27 -48.13
CA ALA A 12 -34.29 -17.02 -47.66
C ALA A 12 -35.26 -18.09 -48.22
N ARG A 13 -36.08 -18.69 -47.38
CA ARG A 13 -37.23 -19.51 -47.76
C ARG A 13 -38.49 -18.65 -47.77
N ARG A 14 -39.21 -18.69 -48.90
CA ARG A 14 -40.50 -18.05 -49.16
C ARG A 14 -41.60 -18.64 -48.29
N ALA A 15 -42.46 -17.77 -47.79
CA ALA A 15 -43.74 -18.12 -47.16
C ALA A 15 -44.75 -18.56 -48.16
N ASN A 16 -45.61 -19.50 -47.75
CA ASN A 16 -46.77 -19.96 -48.48
C ASN A 16 -48.04 -19.42 -47.78
N PRO A 17 -48.99 -18.80 -48.51
CA PRO A 17 -50.22 -18.28 -47.90
C PRO A 17 -51.37 -19.29 -48.10
N ASN A 18 -52.06 -19.74 -47.05
CA ASN A 18 -53.47 -20.03 -47.01
C ASN A 18 -53.87 -20.83 -45.77
N GLY A 19 -54.86 -20.31 -45.05
CA GLY A 19 -55.58 -21.08 -44.04
C GLY A 19 -55.87 -20.33 -42.72
N SER A 20 -56.98 -19.55 -42.69
CA SER A 20 -57.70 -19.22 -41.45
C SER A 20 -58.51 -20.44 -40.97
N PRO A 21 -59.10 -20.55 -39.76
CA PRO A 21 -59.64 -19.46 -38.93
C PRO A 21 -59.50 -19.64 -37.38
N HIS A 22 -59.74 -18.52 -36.71
CA HIS A 22 -60.31 -18.35 -35.38
C HIS A 22 -59.90 -19.27 -34.20
N VAL A 23 -59.03 -18.79 -33.38
CA VAL A 23 -59.03 -19.06 -31.93
C VAL A 23 -58.78 -17.75 -31.20
N LEU A 24 -59.77 -17.33 -30.43
CA LEU A 24 -59.66 -16.25 -29.44
C LEU A 24 -58.66 -16.63 -28.40
N SER A 25 -57.45 -16.06 -28.47
CA SER A 25 -56.48 -16.17 -27.40
C SER A 25 -56.48 -14.89 -26.59
N VAL A 26 -56.97 -15.02 -25.39
CA VAL A 26 -56.87 -14.02 -24.33
C VAL A 26 -55.37 -13.71 -24.09
N ILE A 27 -54.93 -12.55 -24.53
CA ILE A 27 -53.59 -12.05 -24.20
C ILE A 27 -53.65 -11.57 -22.76
N ALA A 28 -53.17 -12.40 -21.83
CA ALA A 28 -52.82 -11.97 -20.50
C ALA A 28 -51.56 -11.11 -20.61
N LEU A 29 -51.75 -9.79 -20.52
CA LEU A 29 -50.66 -8.82 -20.44
C LEU A 29 -49.98 -8.98 -19.07
N ALA A 30 -48.98 -9.83 -19.00
CA ALA A 30 -48.07 -9.86 -17.83
C ALA A 30 -47.24 -8.58 -17.85
N LEU A 31 -47.63 -7.59 -17.06
CA LEU A 31 -46.78 -6.49 -16.70
C LEU A 31 -45.57 -7.07 -15.94
N ALA A 32 -44.50 -7.35 -16.67
CA ALA A 32 -43.19 -7.54 -16.06
C ALA A 32 -42.75 -6.20 -15.46
N VAL A 33 -43.01 -6.01 -14.19
CA VAL A 33 -42.37 -4.95 -13.41
C VAL A 33 -40.87 -5.31 -13.40
N ALA A 34 -40.14 -4.69 -14.30
CA ALA A 34 -38.67 -4.70 -14.23
C ALA A 34 -38.30 -3.99 -12.94
N VAL A 35 -38.18 -4.73 -11.87
CA VAL A 35 -37.48 -4.26 -10.66
C VAL A 35 -36.03 -4.05 -11.11
N PRO A 36 -35.51 -2.81 -11.06
CA PRO A 36 -34.11 -2.65 -11.34
C PRO A 36 -33.37 -3.52 -10.32
N LEU A 37 -32.59 -4.47 -10.78
CA LEU A 37 -31.60 -5.15 -9.97
C LEU A 37 -30.60 -4.07 -9.60
N VAL A 38 -30.88 -3.36 -8.52
CA VAL A 38 -29.84 -2.56 -7.85
C VAL A 38 -28.88 -3.61 -7.35
N ALA A 39 -27.78 -3.80 -8.06
CA ALA A 39 -26.68 -4.57 -7.57
C ALA A 39 -26.34 -3.97 -6.20
N GLN A 40 -26.69 -4.67 -5.13
CA GLN A 40 -26.32 -4.27 -3.80
C GLN A 40 -24.80 -4.28 -3.77
N ALA A 41 -24.22 -3.08 -3.69
CA ALA A 41 -22.80 -2.96 -3.44
C ALA A 41 -22.47 -3.81 -2.20
N PRO A 42 -21.40 -4.62 -2.23
CA PRO A 42 -20.99 -5.42 -1.07
C PRO A 42 -20.87 -4.49 0.13
N GLN A 43 -21.63 -4.79 1.18
CA GLN A 43 -21.56 -3.96 2.39
C GLN A 43 -20.18 -4.15 3.03
N GLY A 44 -19.36 -3.10 2.97
CA GLY A 44 -18.03 -3.08 3.53
C GLY A 44 -18.06 -3.17 5.05
N GLY A 45 -17.22 -4.00 5.62
CA GLY A 45 -16.93 -3.96 7.04
C GLY A 45 -16.19 -2.66 7.37
N THR A 46 -16.55 -2.03 8.48
CA THR A 46 -15.95 -0.80 8.99
C THR A 46 -14.54 -1.01 9.54
N GLU A 47 -13.63 -1.55 8.75
CA GLU A 47 -12.23 -1.48 9.10
C GLU A 47 -11.69 -0.13 8.64
N LYS A 48 -11.44 0.73 9.62
CA LYS A 48 -10.81 2.04 9.44
C LYS A 48 -9.34 1.87 9.08
N GLY A 49 -9.08 1.44 7.86
CA GLY A 49 -7.75 1.53 7.26
C GLY A 49 -7.65 2.82 6.45
N VAL A 50 -6.47 3.29 6.26
CA VAL A 50 -6.20 4.54 5.53
C VAL A 50 -6.64 4.51 4.08
N LEU A 51 -6.58 3.35 3.50
CA LEU A 51 -7.25 3.01 2.27
C LEU A 51 -8.39 2.07 2.67
N GLY A 52 -9.43 2.63 3.27
CA GLY A 52 -10.67 1.89 3.47
C GLY A 52 -10.97 1.10 2.20
N PRO A 53 -11.65 -0.04 2.28
CA PRO A 53 -11.90 -0.89 1.13
C PRO A 53 -12.78 -0.13 0.13
N VAL A 54 -12.16 0.74 -0.66
CA VAL A 54 -12.81 1.43 -1.78
C VAL A 54 -12.32 0.83 -3.08
N ASN A 55 -13.26 0.54 -3.99
CA ASN A 55 -12.92 0.20 -5.36
C ASN A 55 -12.59 1.47 -6.17
N ALA A 56 -12.24 1.30 -7.45
CA ALA A 56 -11.92 2.40 -8.35
C ALA A 56 -13.04 3.45 -8.51
N LEU A 57 -14.26 3.14 -8.08
CA LEU A 57 -15.42 4.06 -8.09
C LEU A 57 -15.64 4.75 -6.74
N GLY A 58 -14.74 4.59 -5.78
CA GLY A 58 -14.88 5.14 -4.44
C GLY A 58 -15.94 4.43 -3.57
N GLN A 59 -16.43 3.28 -4.00
CA GLN A 59 -17.41 2.49 -3.25
C GLN A 59 -16.69 1.62 -2.21
N GLU A 60 -17.29 1.49 -1.04
CA GLU A 60 -16.78 0.62 0.00
C GLU A 60 -16.83 -0.86 -0.44
N VAL A 61 -15.67 -1.53 -0.47
CA VAL A 61 -15.55 -2.94 -0.85
C VAL A 61 -15.34 -3.78 0.41
N ARG A 62 -16.21 -4.75 0.64
CA ARG A 62 -16.05 -5.69 1.74
C ARG A 62 -14.92 -6.66 1.43
N ARG A 63 -13.79 -6.50 2.09
CA ARG A 63 -12.70 -7.48 2.00
C ARG A 63 -12.99 -8.66 2.92
N PRO A 64 -12.72 -9.89 2.49
CA PRO A 64 -12.83 -11.05 3.37
C PRO A 64 -11.88 -10.89 4.55
N PRO A 65 -12.18 -11.49 5.72
CA PRO A 65 -11.25 -11.48 6.83
C PRO A 65 -9.91 -12.12 6.43
N ALA A 66 -8.82 -11.60 6.99
CA ALA A 66 -7.51 -12.16 6.74
C ALA A 66 -7.45 -13.62 7.21
N PRO A 67 -6.77 -14.52 6.48
CA PRO A 67 -6.66 -15.91 6.87
C PRO A 67 -5.92 -16.07 8.20
N THR A 68 -6.35 -17.01 9.05
CA THR A 68 -5.86 -17.17 10.42
C THR A 68 -4.97 -18.39 10.64
N GLY A 69 -4.65 -19.16 9.61
CA GLY A 69 -3.78 -20.33 9.71
C GLY A 69 -2.34 -19.99 10.18
N PRO A 70 -1.50 -21.01 10.44
CA PRO A 70 -0.11 -20.78 10.80
C PRO A 70 0.63 -20.04 9.66
N PRO A 71 1.64 -19.22 10.00
CA PRO A 71 2.39 -18.51 8.98
C PRO A 71 3.17 -19.50 8.12
N PRO A 72 3.18 -19.32 6.78
CA PRO A 72 3.92 -20.20 5.87
C PRO A 72 5.42 -20.04 6.06
N ARG A 73 6.15 -21.07 5.65
CA ARG A 73 7.62 -21.11 5.71
C ARG A 73 8.21 -21.46 4.37
N LEU A 74 9.37 -20.92 4.13
CA LEU A 74 10.23 -21.29 3.01
C LEU A 74 10.86 -22.66 3.23
N PRO A 75 11.39 -23.31 2.18
CA PRO A 75 12.00 -24.64 2.30
C PRO A 75 13.16 -24.73 3.31
N ASP A 76 13.83 -23.63 3.60
CA ASP A 76 14.90 -23.56 4.60
C ASP A 76 14.39 -23.36 6.04
N GLY A 77 13.06 -23.32 6.22
CA GLY A 77 12.40 -23.10 7.50
C GLY A 77 12.20 -21.65 7.90
N THR A 78 12.76 -20.69 7.15
CA THR A 78 12.55 -19.25 7.37
C THR A 78 11.10 -18.89 7.15
N ILE A 79 10.61 -17.87 7.90
CA ILE A 79 9.26 -17.38 7.70
C ILE A 79 9.11 -16.77 6.28
N ASP A 80 8.03 -17.13 5.58
CA ASP A 80 7.74 -16.55 4.27
C ASP A 80 6.98 -15.23 4.44
N LEU A 81 7.57 -14.12 4.00
CA LEU A 81 6.96 -12.79 3.96
C LEU A 81 6.49 -12.41 2.56
N GLY A 82 6.91 -13.16 1.53
CA GLY A 82 6.76 -12.79 0.12
C GLY A 82 5.60 -13.47 -0.62
N ASP A 83 4.82 -14.30 0.04
CA ASP A 83 3.76 -15.10 -0.59
C ASP A 83 2.51 -14.31 -1.02
N GLY A 84 2.47 -13.00 -0.77
CA GLY A 84 1.35 -12.15 -1.14
C GLY A 84 1.63 -10.67 -1.01
N ILE A 85 0.57 -9.89 -1.15
CA ILE A 85 0.59 -8.44 -0.99
C ILE A 85 0.06 -8.10 0.41
N TRP A 86 0.74 -7.21 1.07
CA TRP A 86 0.41 -6.71 2.38
C TRP A 86 -0.15 -5.30 2.30
N VAL A 87 -1.12 -4.96 3.15
CA VAL A 87 -1.70 -3.61 3.28
C VAL A 87 -1.71 -3.22 4.74
N GLY A 88 -1.17 -2.06 5.07
CA GLY A 88 -0.97 -1.60 6.45
C GLY A 88 0.50 -1.63 6.86
N GLY A 89 0.80 -1.65 8.15
CA GLY A 89 2.17 -1.73 8.67
C GLY A 89 2.88 -0.40 8.86
N GLY A 90 2.19 0.71 8.66
CA GLY A 90 2.73 2.06 8.89
C GLY A 90 1.64 3.11 9.10
N PRO A 91 2.01 4.32 9.52
CA PRO A 91 1.09 5.43 9.74
C PRO A 91 0.69 6.10 8.43
N VAL A 92 -0.48 6.73 8.43
CA VAL A 92 -0.85 7.69 7.37
C VAL A 92 -1.16 9.04 7.96
N ASN A 93 -2.15 9.08 8.85
CA ASN A 93 -2.65 10.34 9.36
C ASN A 93 -1.85 10.82 10.58
N ASP A 94 -1.43 9.91 11.44
CA ASP A 94 -0.77 10.25 12.71
C ASP A 94 0.08 9.04 13.16
N ILE A 95 1.37 9.23 13.30
CA ILE A 95 2.28 8.21 13.79
C ILE A 95 2.01 7.83 15.25
N ALA A 96 1.42 8.73 16.03
CA ALA A 96 1.05 8.47 17.41
C ALA A 96 -0.01 7.36 17.56
N GLN A 97 -0.73 7.02 16.49
CA GLN A 97 -1.68 5.88 16.51
C GLN A 97 -0.99 4.53 16.74
N GLY A 98 0.31 4.44 16.47
CA GLY A 98 1.12 3.24 16.74
C GLY A 98 1.67 3.16 18.18
N LEU A 99 1.53 4.19 18.99
CA LEU A 99 1.99 4.21 20.36
C LEU A 99 1.13 3.30 21.26
N LYS A 100 1.71 2.84 22.35
CA LYS A 100 0.94 2.16 23.40
C LYS A 100 -0.07 3.13 24.02
N LYS A 101 -1.18 2.57 24.48
CA LYS A 101 -2.23 3.36 25.12
C LYS A 101 -1.69 4.20 26.27
N GLY A 102 -1.94 5.52 26.20
CA GLY A 102 -1.49 6.50 27.20
C GLY A 102 -0.12 7.10 26.93
N GLU A 103 0.62 6.62 25.94
CA GLU A 103 1.86 7.27 25.52
C GLU A 103 1.60 8.43 24.56
N THR A 104 2.54 9.36 24.52
CA THR A 104 2.57 10.50 23.60
C THR A 104 3.94 10.60 22.93
N LEU A 105 3.98 11.19 21.75
CA LEU A 105 5.24 11.44 21.06
C LEU A 105 6.18 12.31 21.92
N PRO A 106 7.41 11.87 22.16
CA PRO A 106 8.38 12.60 22.99
C PRO A 106 9.06 13.74 22.21
N LEU A 107 8.26 14.56 21.50
CA LEU A 107 8.75 15.64 20.65
C LEU A 107 9.52 16.70 21.43
N LEU A 108 10.65 17.12 20.88
CA LEU A 108 11.36 18.33 21.32
C LEU A 108 10.53 19.59 21.02
N PRO A 109 10.74 20.70 21.74
CA PRO A 109 10.04 21.97 21.46
C PRO A 109 10.23 22.45 20.01
N SER A 110 11.43 22.27 19.43
CA SER A 110 11.72 22.59 18.03
C SER A 110 10.87 21.77 17.06
N ALA A 111 10.73 20.47 17.30
CA ALA A 111 9.90 19.59 16.48
C ALA A 111 8.42 19.95 16.55
N ARG A 112 7.92 20.33 17.75
CA ARG A 112 6.54 20.84 17.91
C ARG A 112 6.31 22.12 17.13
N ALA A 113 7.29 23.04 17.13
CA ALA A 113 7.21 24.27 16.37
C ALA A 113 7.13 24.00 14.86
N ILE A 114 7.95 23.06 14.36
CA ILE A 114 7.91 22.62 12.95
C ILE A 114 6.52 22.05 12.60
N MET A 115 5.96 21.17 13.43
CA MET A 115 4.61 20.65 13.21
C MET A 115 3.55 21.76 13.16
N ALA A 116 3.63 22.73 14.07
CA ALA A 116 2.70 23.85 14.10
C ALA A 116 2.78 24.72 12.82
N GLU A 117 3.96 24.89 12.25
CA GLU A 117 4.15 25.59 10.97
C GLU A 117 3.62 24.75 9.78
N ARG A 118 3.91 23.44 9.77
CA ARG A 118 3.42 22.52 8.73
C ARG A 118 1.89 22.41 8.72
N ALA A 119 1.25 22.47 9.90
CA ALA A 119 -0.21 22.45 10.02
C ALA A 119 -0.89 23.65 9.32
N LYS A 120 -0.20 24.78 9.15
CA LYS A 120 -0.70 25.93 8.40
C LYS A 120 -0.64 25.73 6.89
N ARG A 121 0.18 24.81 6.42
CA ARG A 121 0.43 24.53 5.01
C ARG A 121 0.47 23.01 4.75
N PRO A 122 -0.67 22.31 4.91
CA PRO A 122 -0.71 20.86 4.73
C PRO A 122 -0.39 20.41 3.31
N THR A 123 -0.49 21.31 2.34
CA THR A 123 -0.11 21.07 0.94
C THR A 123 1.41 21.02 0.71
N ASP A 124 2.22 21.42 1.69
CA ASP A 124 3.69 21.28 1.62
C ASP A 124 4.15 19.86 1.98
N ASP A 125 3.23 18.93 2.29
CA ASP A 125 3.57 17.53 2.49
C ASP A 125 4.24 16.96 1.23
N PRO A 126 5.51 16.50 1.30
CA PRO A 126 6.24 15.99 0.13
C PRO A 126 5.50 14.87 -0.60
N HIS A 127 4.72 14.07 0.11
CA HIS A 127 3.90 13.04 -0.49
C HIS A 127 2.90 13.57 -1.54
N LEU A 128 2.32 14.75 -1.32
CA LEU A 128 1.42 15.36 -2.30
C LEU A 128 2.12 15.82 -3.58
N TRP A 129 3.45 15.93 -3.53
CA TRP A 129 4.30 16.28 -4.66
C TRP A 129 5.01 15.06 -5.27
N CYS A 130 4.47 13.87 -5.03
CA CYS A 130 5.02 12.61 -5.53
C CYS A 130 6.44 12.31 -5.03
N MET A 131 6.80 12.82 -3.86
CA MET A 131 8.08 12.47 -3.23
C MET A 131 7.93 11.24 -2.33
N PRO A 132 9.01 10.46 -2.13
CA PRO A 132 8.96 9.29 -1.26
C PRO A 132 8.53 9.61 0.16
N MET A 133 7.80 8.68 0.77
CA MET A 133 7.25 8.86 2.11
C MET A 133 8.19 8.44 3.25
N GLY A 134 9.32 7.82 2.93
CA GLY A 134 10.24 7.29 3.94
C GLY A 134 9.64 6.17 4.80
N VAL A 135 10.28 5.89 5.93
CA VAL A 135 9.91 4.83 6.87
C VAL A 135 9.41 5.46 8.17
N PRO A 136 8.30 4.95 8.75
CA PRO A 136 7.48 3.81 8.35
C PRO A 136 6.28 4.18 7.43
N ARG A 137 6.15 5.41 6.99
CA ARG A 137 4.99 5.94 6.27
C ARG A 137 4.75 5.29 4.90
N SER A 138 5.76 4.67 4.29
CA SER A 138 5.63 4.02 2.97
C SER A 138 4.82 2.74 2.95
N THR A 139 4.59 2.12 4.09
CA THR A 139 3.97 0.77 4.19
C THR A 139 2.48 0.70 4.48
N PRO A 140 1.69 1.76 4.73
CA PRO A 140 0.23 1.57 4.83
C PRO A 140 -0.43 1.21 3.49
N TYR A 141 0.22 1.52 2.38
CA TYR A 141 -0.22 1.17 1.01
C TYR A 141 0.17 -0.27 0.67
N PRO A 142 -0.40 -0.87 -0.40
CA PRO A 142 -0.02 -2.21 -0.82
C PRO A 142 1.49 -2.33 -1.03
N PHE A 143 2.07 -3.40 -0.48
CA PHE A 143 3.48 -3.67 -0.63
C PHE A 143 3.76 -5.17 -0.64
N ARG A 144 4.93 -5.57 -1.16
CA ARG A 144 5.39 -6.96 -1.20
C ARG A 144 6.85 -7.05 -0.81
N PHE A 145 7.18 -8.07 -0.02
CA PHE A 145 8.56 -8.48 0.19
C PHE A 145 9.02 -9.36 -0.97
N VAL A 146 10.19 -9.06 -1.52
CA VAL A 146 10.84 -9.88 -2.55
C VAL A 146 12.26 -10.19 -2.09
N GLN A 147 12.55 -11.48 -1.95
CA GLN A 147 13.84 -11.97 -1.51
C GLN A 147 14.65 -12.53 -2.67
N ASN A 148 15.92 -12.13 -2.76
CA ASN A 148 16.81 -12.64 -3.77
C ASN A 148 17.49 -13.93 -3.29
N TYR A 149 17.24 -15.03 -4.03
CA TYR A 149 17.77 -16.36 -3.73
C TYR A 149 18.95 -16.81 -4.61
N THR A 150 19.58 -15.92 -5.37
CA THR A 150 20.57 -16.30 -6.39
C THR A 150 21.77 -17.07 -5.86
N HIS A 151 22.03 -17.09 -4.54
CA HIS A 151 23.25 -17.67 -3.97
C HIS A 151 23.02 -18.55 -2.75
N LYS A 152 21.93 -19.30 -2.66
CA LYS A 152 21.57 -20.13 -1.50
C LYS A 152 21.41 -19.39 -0.17
N LYS A 153 21.82 -18.14 -0.10
CA LYS A 153 21.58 -17.22 1.01
C LYS A 153 20.99 -15.93 0.46
N PRO A 154 20.01 -15.34 1.12
CA PRO A 154 19.50 -14.04 0.69
C PRO A 154 20.64 -13.01 0.79
N THR A 155 20.93 -12.34 -0.29
CA THR A 155 21.86 -11.19 -0.29
C THR A 155 21.12 -9.87 -0.13
N HIS A 156 19.87 -9.84 -0.61
CA HIS A 156 19.02 -8.68 -0.59
C HIS A 156 17.58 -9.09 -0.33
N MET A 157 16.86 -8.20 0.35
CA MET A 157 15.42 -8.19 0.36
C MET A 157 14.95 -6.85 -0.16
N PHE A 158 13.90 -6.86 -0.96
CA PHE A 158 13.26 -5.64 -1.46
C PHE A 158 11.85 -5.55 -0.91
N ILE A 159 11.44 -4.34 -0.52
CA ILE A 159 10.04 -4.03 -0.29
C ILE A 159 9.58 -3.20 -1.48
N LEU A 160 8.73 -3.77 -2.32
CA LEU A 160 8.10 -3.09 -3.43
C LEU A 160 6.86 -2.37 -2.90
N HIS A 161 6.72 -1.09 -3.17
CA HIS A 161 5.57 -0.28 -2.74
C HIS A 161 4.73 0.11 -3.95
N GLU A 162 3.42 -0.11 -3.88
CA GLU A 162 2.47 0.34 -4.91
C GLU A 162 2.27 1.85 -4.82
N GLY A 163 2.11 2.34 -3.62
CA GLY A 163 1.73 3.73 -3.39
C GLY A 163 2.85 4.72 -3.66
N ASN A 164 2.43 5.86 -4.11
CA ASN A 164 3.17 7.10 -4.20
C ASN A 164 4.09 7.27 -5.41
N ILE A 165 5.09 6.49 -5.66
CA ILE A 165 6.02 6.69 -6.78
C ILE A 165 6.61 5.39 -7.31
N HIS A 166 5.91 4.28 -7.23
CA HIS A 166 6.53 3.00 -7.61
C HIS A 166 7.91 2.81 -7.00
N SER A 167 8.03 3.08 -5.70
CA SER A 167 9.31 2.99 -5.03
C SER A 167 9.58 1.58 -4.54
N TYR A 168 10.84 1.28 -4.41
CA TYR A 168 11.28 0.09 -3.70
C TYR A 168 12.30 0.47 -2.65
N ARG A 169 12.36 -0.34 -1.61
CA ARG A 169 13.38 -0.24 -0.57
C ARG A 169 14.28 -1.46 -0.65
N GLN A 170 15.58 -1.23 -0.73
CA GLN A 170 16.59 -2.28 -0.73
C GLN A 170 17.10 -2.49 0.70
N ILE A 171 17.16 -3.75 1.11
CA ILE A 171 17.67 -4.18 2.41
C ILE A 171 18.78 -5.18 2.15
N PHE A 172 19.97 -4.91 2.67
CA PHE A 172 21.12 -5.79 2.55
C PHE A 172 21.05 -6.90 3.61
N MET A 173 21.01 -8.17 3.15
CA MET A 173 20.87 -9.36 4.00
C MET A 173 22.16 -10.17 4.13
N ASP A 174 23.28 -9.63 3.69
CA ASP A 174 24.59 -10.31 3.62
C ASP A 174 25.46 -10.15 4.86
N GLY A 175 24.93 -9.51 5.93
CA GLY A 175 25.63 -9.33 7.19
C GLY A 175 26.63 -8.16 7.20
N ARG A 176 26.57 -7.29 6.18
CA ARG A 176 27.38 -6.05 6.17
C ARG A 176 26.98 -5.09 7.28
N LYS A 177 27.87 -4.15 7.57
CA LYS A 177 27.59 -3.01 8.41
C LYS A 177 27.19 -1.80 7.57
N HIS A 178 26.61 -0.79 8.19
CA HIS A 178 26.43 0.51 7.55
C HIS A 178 27.79 1.11 7.19
N PRO A 179 27.92 1.74 6.00
CA PRO A 179 29.10 2.53 5.66
C PRO A 179 29.28 3.68 6.66
N PRO A 180 30.51 4.08 6.96
CA PRO A 180 30.78 5.18 7.90
C PRO A 180 30.33 6.55 7.35
N GLU A 181 30.26 6.68 6.04
CA GLU A 181 29.79 7.87 5.33
C GLU A 181 28.65 7.47 4.40
N LEU A 182 27.57 8.21 4.47
CA LEU A 182 26.35 7.97 3.68
C LEU A 182 25.82 9.30 3.14
N ASP A 183 25.51 9.34 1.87
CA ASP A 183 24.68 10.40 1.30
C ASP A 183 23.25 10.21 1.78
N PRO A 184 22.61 11.21 2.42
CA PRO A 184 21.27 11.08 2.95
C PRO A 184 20.24 10.85 1.85
N THR A 185 19.39 9.83 2.01
CA THR A 185 18.34 9.44 1.06
C THR A 185 16.97 9.35 1.71
N TRP A 186 15.91 9.22 0.91
CA TRP A 186 14.53 9.10 1.41
C TRP A 186 14.27 7.83 2.21
N PHE A 187 14.94 6.73 1.88
CA PHE A 187 14.78 5.43 2.53
C PHE A 187 16.01 5.01 3.35
N GLY A 188 17.05 5.84 3.38
CA GLY A 188 18.28 5.53 4.08
C GLY A 188 19.03 4.32 3.51
N HIS A 189 20.01 3.84 4.25
CA HIS A 189 20.73 2.60 4.03
C HIS A 189 20.21 1.55 5.02
N SER A 190 19.62 0.47 4.52
CA SER A 190 19.00 -0.58 5.32
C SER A 190 19.82 -1.87 5.29
N ILE A 191 20.13 -2.42 6.46
CA ILE A 191 20.63 -3.78 6.62
C ILE A 191 19.60 -4.63 7.36
N GLY A 192 19.55 -5.93 7.10
CA GLY A 192 18.54 -6.79 7.71
C GLY A 192 19.06 -8.18 8.04
N TRP A 193 18.40 -8.81 9.00
CA TRP A 193 18.65 -10.19 9.41
C TRP A 193 17.38 -10.78 10.03
N PHE A 194 17.35 -12.10 10.13
CA PHE A 194 16.29 -12.76 10.86
C PHE A 194 16.72 -13.09 12.30
N GLU A 195 15.87 -12.73 13.26
CA GLU A 195 15.90 -13.21 14.63
C GLU A 195 14.74 -14.19 14.82
N LYS A 196 15.00 -15.48 14.66
CA LYS A 196 13.96 -16.53 14.57
C LYS A 196 12.97 -16.22 13.44
N ASP A 197 11.73 -15.91 13.78
CA ASP A 197 10.64 -15.63 12.85
C ASP A 197 10.40 -14.12 12.61
N THR A 198 11.28 -13.27 13.13
CA THR A 198 11.19 -11.81 12.98
C THR A 198 12.28 -11.32 12.04
N LEU A 199 11.89 -10.65 10.97
CA LEU A 199 12.80 -9.86 10.15
C LEU A 199 13.10 -8.56 10.87
N VAL A 200 14.36 -8.32 11.18
CA VAL A 200 14.87 -7.06 11.74
C VAL A 200 15.49 -6.24 10.63
N ILE A 201 15.14 -4.97 10.54
CA ILE A 201 15.70 -4.04 9.56
C ILE A 201 16.21 -2.83 10.33
N ASP A 202 17.51 -2.61 10.24
CA ASP A 202 18.22 -1.46 10.81
C ASP A 202 18.49 -0.45 9.71
N THR A 203 18.18 0.84 9.91
CA THR A 203 18.29 1.85 8.87
C THR A 203 18.77 3.18 9.41
N VAL A 204 19.79 3.73 8.76
CA VAL A 204 20.38 5.05 9.00
C VAL A 204 20.57 5.80 7.68
N GLY A 205 21.03 7.05 7.72
CA GLY A 205 21.32 7.83 6.52
C GLY A 205 20.07 8.33 5.80
N TYR A 206 19.04 8.68 6.54
CA TYR A 206 17.86 9.37 6.00
C TYR A 206 18.15 10.83 5.72
N ASN A 207 17.54 11.40 4.66
CA ASN A 207 17.41 12.85 4.55
C ASN A 207 16.32 13.35 5.50
N ASP A 208 16.19 14.66 5.69
CA ASP A 208 15.21 15.30 6.56
C ASP A 208 13.92 15.73 5.85
N LYS A 209 13.67 15.24 4.63
CA LYS A 209 12.68 15.81 3.71
C LYS A 209 11.29 15.22 3.86
N PHE A 210 11.11 13.97 4.27
CA PHE A 210 9.78 13.39 4.40
C PHE A 210 9.12 13.75 5.75
N TRP A 211 7.81 13.61 5.81
CA TRP A 211 7.05 13.71 7.05
C TRP A 211 6.64 12.31 7.49
N PHE A 212 6.72 12.00 8.79
CA PHE A 212 6.27 10.70 9.29
C PHE A 212 4.77 10.44 9.08
N ASP A 213 3.97 11.50 8.94
CA ASP A 213 2.52 11.43 8.83
C ASP A 213 1.94 12.72 8.25
N ARG A 214 0.62 12.77 8.12
CA ARG A 214 -0.09 13.97 7.66
C ARG A 214 -0.20 15.09 8.71
N GLN A 215 0.16 14.81 9.96
CA GLN A 215 0.28 15.84 11.00
C GLN A 215 1.55 16.68 10.86
N GLY A 216 2.42 16.27 9.94
CA GLY A 216 3.68 16.97 9.71
C GLY A 216 4.75 16.63 10.75
N THR A 217 4.67 15.47 11.38
CA THR A 217 5.67 15.03 12.36
C THR A 217 7.05 14.97 11.71
N PRO A 218 8.01 15.78 12.19
CA PRO A 218 9.34 15.91 11.60
C PRO A 218 10.30 14.86 12.10
N HIS A 219 11.39 14.73 11.37
CA HIS A 219 12.62 14.08 11.78
C HIS A 219 13.82 14.88 11.25
N THR A 220 15.02 14.46 11.59
CA THR A 220 16.28 15.02 11.10
C THR A 220 17.13 13.96 10.41
N GLU A 221 18.28 14.33 9.82
CA GLU A 221 19.23 13.37 9.23
C GLU A 221 19.87 12.44 10.28
N ARG A 222 19.66 12.71 11.58
CA ARG A 222 20.09 11.83 12.67
C ARG A 222 19.12 10.68 12.96
N LEU A 223 18.06 10.57 12.15
CA LEU A 223 17.09 9.51 12.28
C LEU A 223 17.74 8.14 12.11
N HIS A 224 17.51 7.28 13.08
CA HIS A 224 17.78 5.86 13.06
C HIS A 224 16.49 5.10 13.32
N THR A 225 16.18 4.11 12.51
CA THR A 225 15.03 3.25 12.74
C THR A 225 15.43 1.79 12.82
N VAL A 226 14.80 1.07 13.74
CA VAL A 226 14.86 -0.39 13.80
C VAL A 226 13.44 -0.94 13.67
N GLU A 227 13.16 -1.61 12.56
CA GLU A 227 11.89 -2.26 12.29
C GLU A 227 11.97 -3.74 12.65
N ARG A 228 10.90 -4.27 13.22
CA ARG A 228 10.74 -5.68 13.55
C ARG A 228 9.46 -6.21 12.95
N TRP A 229 9.59 -6.92 11.84
CA TRP A 229 8.48 -7.49 11.09
C TRP A 229 8.23 -8.93 11.52
N THR A 230 7.12 -9.19 12.17
CA THR A 230 6.74 -10.53 12.66
C THR A 230 5.43 -10.97 12.04
N ARG A 231 5.44 -12.04 11.27
CA ARG A 231 4.23 -12.66 10.73
C ARG A 231 3.62 -13.57 11.80
N ILE A 232 2.59 -13.08 12.49
CA ILE A 232 1.99 -13.76 13.64
C ILE A 232 1.02 -14.88 13.27
N ASN A 233 0.46 -14.82 12.06
CA ASN A 233 -0.36 -15.86 11.44
C ASN A 233 -0.33 -15.72 9.91
N MET A 234 -1.10 -16.56 9.20
CA MET A 234 -1.10 -16.54 7.73
C MET A 234 -1.40 -15.16 7.15
N GLY A 235 -2.32 -14.40 7.73
CA GLY A 235 -2.84 -13.15 7.16
C GLY A 235 -2.48 -11.88 7.93
N THR A 236 -1.66 -11.96 8.98
CA THR A 236 -1.32 -10.79 9.81
C THR A 236 0.18 -10.66 10.01
N LEU A 237 0.67 -9.48 9.69
CA LEU A 237 2.05 -9.08 9.86
C LEU A 237 2.10 -7.87 10.80
N VAL A 238 2.93 -7.92 11.82
CA VAL A 238 3.13 -6.84 12.80
C VAL A 238 4.45 -6.16 12.49
N ASN A 239 4.44 -4.84 12.41
CA ASN A 239 5.62 -4.00 12.30
C ASN A 239 5.80 -3.17 13.56
N GLU A 240 6.81 -3.47 14.35
CA GLU A 240 7.25 -2.66 15.48
C GLU A 240 8.43 -1.81 15.03
N VAL A 241 8.28 -0.49 15.04
CA VAL A 241 9.30 0.44 14.59
C VAL A 241 9.80 1.25 15.76
N THR A 242 11.04 1.04 16.14
CA THR A 242 11.74 1.91 17.08
C THR A 242 12.34 3.07 16.31
N ILE A 243 12.03 4.28 16.74
CA ILE A 243 12.48 5.55 16.17
C ILE A 243 13.39 6.22 17.17
N ASP A 244 14.61 6.47 16.76
CA ASP A 244 15.62 7.21 17.52
C ASP A 244 16.12 8.39 16.68
N ASP A 245 15.73 9.58 17.05
CA ASP A 245 16.19 10.82 16.41
C ASP A 245 16.36 11.93 17.46
N PRO A 246 17.54 12.08 18.00
CA PRO A 246 17.82 13.08 19.03
C PRO A 246 17.73 14.53 18.53
N GLY A 247 17.45 14.76 17.23
CA GLY A 247 17.17 16.08 16.65
C GLY A 247 15.69 16.47 16.71
N ALA A 248 14.81 15.49 16.82
CA ALA A 248 13.38 15.72 16.85
C ALA A 248 12.70 15.23 18.14
N PHE A 249 13.26 14.24 18.81
CA PHE A 249 12.66 13.58 19.98
C PHE A 249 13.62 13.58 21.17
N SER A 250 13.06 13.66 22.38
CA SER A 250 13.82 13.69 23.63
C SER A 250 14.31 12.29 24.08
N ARG A 251 13.76 11.23 23.51
CA ARG A 251 14.14 9.84 23.74
C ARG A 251 13.65 8.97 22.58
N PRO A 252 14.25 7.78 22.36
CA PRO A 252 13.68 6.80 21.46
C PRO A 252 12.27 6.37 21.90
N PHE A 253 11.45 5.98 20.93
CA PHE A 253 10.10 5.44 21.16
C PHE A 253 9.77 4.39 20.10
N THR A 254 8.80 3.54 20.40
CA THR A 254 8.38 2.48 19.49
C THR A 254 6.91 2.66 19.12
N VAL A 255 6.62 2.51 17.84
CA VAL A 255 5.26 2.46 17.31
C VAL A 255 5.00 1.08 16.71
N THR A 256 3.76 0.62 16.78
CA THR A 256 3.36 -0.71 16.29
C THR A 256 2.19 -0.57 15.32
N PHE A 257 2.34 -1.15 14.14
CA PHE A 257 1.30 -1.17 13.12
C PHE A 257 1.11 -2.59 12.58
N ASN A 258 -0.12 -2.92 12.24
CA ASN A 258 -0.44 -4.21 11.64
C ASN A 258 -0.63 -4.05 10.13
N ALA A 259 -0.13 -5.03 9.38
CA ALA A 259 -0.47 -5.22 7.99
C ALA A 259 -1.29 -6.49 7.82
N ARG A 260 -2.16 -6.50 6.82
CA ARG A 260 -3.02 -7.63 6.47
C ARG A 260 -2.67 -8.14 5.10
N LEU A 261 -2.72 -9.46 4.95
CA LEU A 261 -2.57 -10.09 3.65
C LEU A 261 -3.79 -9.77 2.78
N SER A 262 -3.53 -9.31 1.57
CA SER A 262 -4.57 -9.11 0.56
C SER A 262 -5.17 -10.44 0.09
N PRO A 263 -6.40 -10.44 -0.44
CA PRO A 263 -7.00 -11.62 -1.04
C PRO A 263 -6.11 -12.25 -2.14
N PRO A 264 -6.20 -13.56 -2.35
CA PRO A 264 -5.52 -14.21 -3.47
C PRO A 264 -5.94 -13.58 -4.82
N GLY A 265 -4.97 -13.32 -5.67
CA GLY A 265 -5.17 -12.71 -6.98
C GLY A 265 -5.00 -11.20 -7.01
N ASP A 266 -4.83 -10.54 -5.84
CA ASP A 266 -4.40 -9.16 -5.82
C ASP A 266 -2.97 -9.03 -6.37
N GLU A 267 -2.74 -7.96 -7.12
CA GLU A 267 -1.43 -7.63 -7.70
C GLU A 267 -1.04 -6.21 -7.29
N ILE A 268 0.26 -5.93 -7.26
CA ILE A 268 0.75 -4.56 -7.12
C ILE A 268 0.42 -3.82 -8.41
N MET A 269 -0.41 -2.79 -8.31
CA MET A 269 -0.83 -2.00 -9.45
C MET A 269 0.21 -0.93 -9.79
N GLU A 270 0.27 -0.58 -11.05
CA GLU A 270 1.01 0.59 -11.48
C GLU A 270 0.32 1.86 -10.97
N ASN A 271 1.08 2.70 -10.28
CA ASN A 271 0.60 3.99 -9.77
C ASN A 271 1.58 5.09 -10.15
N ILE A 272 1.24 5.82 -11.20
CA ILE A 272 2.03 6.97 -11.66
C ILE A 272 1.47 8.24 -11.00
N CYS A 273 2.07 8.62 -9.90
CA CYS A 273 1.63 9.74 -9.07
C CYS A 273 1.47 11.05 -9.87
N GLN A 274 2.32 11.29 -10.86
CA GLN A 274 2.29 12.50 -11.67
C GLN A 274 1.11 12.58 -12.63
N GLU A 275 0.54 11.47 -13.08
CA GLU A 275 -0.55 11.46 -14.07
C GLU A 275 -1.81 12.17 -13.59
N ASN A 276 -2.12 12.08 -12.30
CA ASN A 276 -3.29 12.68 -11.68
C ASN A 276 -2.93 13.75 -10.65
N ASN A 277 -1.67 14.18 -10.59
CA ASN A 277 -1.22 15.16 -9.62
C ASN A 277 -1.59 16.58 -10.06
N GLN A 278 -2.71 17.08 -9.54
CA GLN A 278 -3.21 18.42 -9.84
C GLN A 278 -2.57 19.50 -8.97
N PHE A 279 -1.83 19.16 -7.92
CA PHE A 279 -1.28 20.12 -6.97
C PHE A 279 -0.17 20.98 -7.58
N GLY A 280 0.68 20.41 -8.46
CA GLY A 280 1.78 21.15 -9.07
C GLY A 280 1.41 21.98 -10.30
N VAL A 281 0.35 21.61 -11.03
CA VAL A 281 0.02 22.23 -12.33
C VAL A 281 -1.29 23.02 -12.25
N ALA A 282 -2.32 22.51 -11.64
CA ALA A 282 -3.63 23.16 -11.59
C ALA A 282 -3.79 24.15 -10.43
N GLY A 283 -3.00 24.03 -9.38
CA GLY A 283 -3.06 24.90 -8.20
C GLY A 283 -2.22 26.18 -8.28
N GLY A 284 -1.42 26.35 -9.33
CA GLY A 284 -0.53 27.51 -9.44
C GLY A 284 0.59 27.58 -8.38
N HIS A 285 0.83 26.46 -7.68
CA HIS A 285 1.90 26.36 -6.69
C HIS A 285 3.15 25.82 -7.34
N GLU A 286 4.28 26.50 -7.14
CA GLU A 286 5.58 25.96 -7.51
C GLU A 286 5.91 24.74 -6.64
N ASN A 287 6.41 23.67 -7.28
CA ASN A 287 6.87 22.49 -6.54
C ASN A 287 8.07 22.87 -5.66
N PRO A 288 7.94 22.85 -4.32
CA PRO A 288 9.02 23.26 -3.41
C PRO A 288 10.23 22.31 -3.47
N PHE A 289 10.09 21.15 -4.11
CA PHE A 289 11.12 20.11 -4.25
C PHE A 289 11.71 20.01 -5.66
N ALA A 290 11.35 20.91 -6.58
CA ALA A 290 11.83 20.94 -7.96
C ALA A 290 13.26 21.50 -8.13
N ARG A 291 14.12 21.42 -7.11
CA ARG A 291 15.50 21.90 -7.13
C ARG A 291 16.49 20.77 -7.21
#